data_1309c17d690a31372eccb71d0105b1ed
#
_entry.id   1309c17d690a31372eccb71d0105b1ed
#
_cell.length_a   1.000
_cell.length_b   1.000
_cell.length_c   1.000
_cell.angle_alpha   90.00
_cell.angle_beta   90.00
_cell.angle_gamma   90.00
#
_symmetry.space_group_name_H-M   'P 1'
#
loop_
_entity.id
_entity.type
_entity.pdbx_description
1 polymer ?
#
loop_
_entity_poly.entity_id
_entity_poly.type
_entity_poly.pdbx_seq_one_letter_code
_entity_poly.pdbx_strand_id
1 'polypeptide(L)'
;MLKYSFRALCAAGLMLMASALAAQDSPSKEFAIVDLSANMIREVPDYAGELGDQALMGTVVEILERKGYWVKIRTPEPYVGWVNEMGLAVRSPEEIDRWLSSPRYICTALLTRIYEEPSVSSAFISDLVLGDILLKVLKANGEPLAKKGFLAVETPSGKKGFVRKDELLDFRAWADERLRTQESDPERFRSDLIRTAACFNGVPYMWGGTSTKNVDCSGLSRTVFFANGILLPRNASQQIHTGEDITIPCEGELADYSVLQKGDLIFWGRKATEDKPEKATHVGICIGGGRFIHSSQLVRINDASTYSRIPLRGRRIVGQVDKKGSGIISVRRSPWYFKQ
;
A
#
# COMPACT_ATOMS: atom_id res chain seq x y z
N MET A 1 -65.25 -63.67 29.92
CA MET A 1 -64.64 -64.21 31.17
C MET A 1 -63.13 -63.93 31.11
N LEU A 2 -62.59 -63.39 32.23
CA LEU A 2 -61.16 -63.28 32.68
C LEU A 2 -60.18 -62.69 31.68
N LYS A 3 -59.75 -61.42 31.81
CA LYS A 3 -58.75 -60.82 32.70
C LYS A 3 -57.45 -61.68 32.80
N TYR A 4 -56.37 -61.05 32.28
CA TYR A 4 -55.11 -60.87 33.02
C TYR A 4 -54.22 -59.82 32.33
N SER A 5 -53.87 -58.78 33.08
CA SER A 5 -52.88 -57.74 32.78
C SER A 5 -51.48 -58.29 33.09
N PHE A 6 -50.52 -57.99 32.24
CA PHE A 6 -49.09 -58.05 32.56
C PHE A 6 -48.38 -56.73 32.23
N ARG A 7 -47.92 -56.09 33.27
CA ARG A 7 -47.03 -54.96 33.20
C ARG A 7 -45.64 -55.45 32.86
N ALA A 8 -45.06 -54.93 31.79
CA ALA A 8 -43.65 -55.08 31.53
C ALA A 8 -42.99 -53.69 31.61
N LEU A 9 -42.11 -53.53 32.57
CA LEU A 9 -41.18 -52.40 32.66
C LEU A 9 -40.19 -52.47 31.48
N CYS A 10 -40.21 -51.46 30.64
CA CYS A 10 -39.09 -51.22 29.71
C CYS A 10 -38.23 -50.10 30.30
N ALA A 11 -37.01 -50.44 30.72
CA ALA A 11 -35.98 -49.50 31.08
C ALA A 11 -35.50 -48.76 29.79
N ALA A 12 -35.73 -47.48 29.76
CA ALA A 12 -35.22 -46.62 28.72
C ALA A 12 -33.73 -46.31 28.97
N GLY A 13 -32.83 -46.98 28.23
CA GLY A 13 -31.43 -46.62 28.19
C GLY A 13 -31.27 -45.34 27.39
N LEU A 14 -31.02 -44.21 28.04
CA LEU A 14 -30.56 -42.98 27.38
C LEU A 14 -29.12 -43.20 26.88
N MET A 15 -28.95 -43.48 25.60
CA MET A 15 -27.67 -43.29 24.91
C MET A 15 -27.47 -41.78 24.71
N LEU A 16 -26.63 -41.19 25.54
CA LEU A 16 -26.02 -39.88 25.25
C LEU A 16 -25.03 -40.08 24.10
N MET A 17 -25.48 -39.76 22.86
CA MET A 17 -24.56 -39.49 21.78
C MET A 17 -23.97 -38.09 22.02
N ALA A 18 -22.78 -38.06 22.60
CA ALA A 18 -21.92 -36.91 22.58
C ALA A 18 -21.49 -36.67 21.13
N SER A 19 -22.23 -35.82 20.39
CA SER A 19 -21.76 -35.25 19.14
C SER A 19 -20.58 -34.35 19.48
N ALA A 20 -19.36 -34.86 19.32
CA ALA A 20 -18.18 -34.06 19.22
C ALA A 20 -18.36 -33.18 17.96
N LEU A 21 -18.84 -31.94 18.15
CA LEU A 21 -18.66 -30.89 17.15
C LEU A 21 -17.15 -30.70 17.02
N ALA A 22 -16.54 -31.32 16.01
CA ALA A 22 -15.24 -30.92 15.55
C ALA A 22 -15.36 -29.45 15.20
N ALA A 23 -14.78 -28.58 15.99
CA ALA A 23 -14.54 -27.20 15.60
C ALA A 23 -13.75 -27.31 14.29
N GLN A 24 -14.41 -26.99 13.16
CA GLN A 24 -13.70 -26.76 11.93
C GLN A 24 -12.82 -25.54 12.20
N ASP A 25 -11.54 -25.79 12.49
CA ASP A 25 -10.52 -24.74 12.46
C ASP A 25 -10.64 -24.05 11.12
N SER A 26 -11.14 -22.83 11.14
CA SER A 26 -11.05 -21.95 9.97
C SER A 26 -9.59 -21.93 9.58
N PRO A 27 -9.23 -22.16 8.29
CA PRO A 27 -7.85 -22.24 7.89
C PRO A 27 -7.13 -20.98 8.39
N SER A 28 -6.08 -21.18 9.18
CA SER A 28 -5.30 -20.09 9.74
C SER A 28 -4.82 -19.19 8.58
N LYS A 29 -5.05 -17.89 8.70
CA LYS A 29 -4.58 -16.94 7.68
C LYS A 29 -3.08 -17.08 7.50
N GLU A 30 -2.65 -17.23 6.27
CA GLU A 30 -1.24 -17.32 5.89
C GLU A 30 -0.75 -15.94 5.45
N PHE A 31 0.47 -15.57 5.84
CA PHE A 31 1.06 -14.28 5.53
C PHE A 31 2.46 -14.41 4.95
N ALA A 32 2.87 -13.40 4.22
CA ALA A 32 4.23 -13.22 3.76
C ALA A 32 4.66 -11.77 3.87
N ILE A 33 5.97 -11.53 3.76
CA ILE A 33 6.56 -10.21 3.64
C ILE A 33 7.20 -10.13 2.26
N VAL A 34 6.95 -9.06 1.52
CA VAL A 34 7.55 -8.84 0.20
C VAL A 34 9.06 -8.66 0.32
N ASP A 35 9.84 -9.40 -0.47
CA ASP A 35 11.32 -9.42 -0.40
C ASP A 35 12.01 -8.80 -1.65
N LEU A 36 11.25 -8.33 -2.61
CA LEU A 36 11.74 -7.57 -3.76
C LEU A 36 11.41 -6.08 -3.61
N SER A 37 12.30 -5.20 -4.05
CA SER A 37 12.08 -3.74 -4.00
C SER A 37 10.78 -3.30 -4.67
N ALA A 38 10.34 -4.02 -5.71
CA ALA A 38 9.03 -3.85 -6.33
C ALA A 38 8.58 -5.20 -6.90
N ASN A 39 7.76 -5.94 -6.16
CA ASN A 39 7.22 -7.22 -6.60
C ASN A 39 6.00 -6.99 -7.48
N MET A 40 6.00 -7.58 -8.70
CA MET A 40 4.98 -7.40 -9.71
C MET A 40 3.73 -8.22 -9.38
N ILE A 41 2.58 -7.57 -9.23
CA ILE A 41 1.29 -8.21 -8.97
C ILE A 41 0.49 -8.26 -10.28
N ARG A 42 0.15 -9.47 -10.73
CA ARG A 42 -0.55 -9.75 -11.98
C ARG A 42 -1.99 -10.18 -11.74
N GLU A 43 -2.86 -9.97 -12.73
CA GLU A 43 -4.26 -10.36 -12.64
C GLU A 43 -4.46 -11.87 -12.73
N VAL A 44 -3.55 -12.60 -13.42
CA VAL A 44 -3.57 -14.06 -13.54
C VAL A 44 -2.20 -14.64 -13.19
N PRO A 45 -2.11 -15.92 -12.78
CA PRO A 45 -0.86 -16.59 -12.43
C PRO A 45 -0.06 -16.99 -13.68
N ASP A 46 0.39 -15.99 -14.42
CA ASP A 46 1.15 -16.12 -15.65
C ASP A 46 2.03 -14.87 -15.88
N TYR A 47 3.23 -15.04 -16.42
CA TYR A 47 4.11 -13.92 -16.77
C TYR A 47 3.56 -13.05 -17.91
N ALA A 48 2.71 -13.60 -18.79
CA ALA A 48 1.99 -12.85 -19.81
C ALA A 48 0.74 -12.12 -19.25
N GLY A 49 0.34 -12.42 -17.99
CA GLY A 49 -0.78 -11.78 -17.33
C GLY A 49 -0.57 -10.27 -17.19
N GLU A 50 -1.65 -9.50 -17.30
CA GLU A 50 -1.62 -8.05 -17.12
C GLU A 50 -1.06 -7.67 -15.74
N LEU A 51 -0.17 -6.69 -15.70
CA LEU A 51 0.33 -6.11 -14.46
C LEU A 51 -0.74 -5.17 -13.90
N GLY A 52 -1.19 -5.41 -12.68
CA GLY A 52 -2.21 -4.59 -12.04
C GLY A 52 -1.68 -3.71 -10.92
N ASP A 53 -0.61 -4.16 -10.23
CA ASP A 53 -0.01 -3.44 -9.09
C ASP A 53 1.44 -3.87 -8.85
N GLN A 54 2.12 -3.18 -7.92
CA GLN A 54 3.40 -3.57 -7.34
C GLN A 54 3.32 -3.52 -5.82
N ALA A 55 3.96 -4.47 -5.13
CA ALA A 55 4.16 -4.44 -3.68
C ALA A 55 5.62 -4.16 -3.36
N LEU A 56 5.87 -3.25 -2.43
CA LEU A 56 7.20 -2.81 -2.03
C LEU A 56 7.81 -3.75 -0.97
N MET A 57 9.14 -3.85 -0.92
CA MET A 57 9.87 -4.64 0.08
C MET A 57 9.45 -4.27 1.50
N GLY A 58 9.26 -5.29 2.33
CA GLY A 58 8.86 -5.13 3.72
C GLY A 58 7.36 -4.96 3.95
N THR A 59 6.54 -4.90 2.88
CA THR A 59 5.08 -4.91 2.99
C THR A 59 4.59 -6.30 3.40
N VAL A 60 3.80 -6.38 4.47
CA VAL A 60 3.10 -7.61 4.85
C VAL A 60 1.91 -7.80 3.91
N VAL A 61 1.72 -9.02 3.43
CA VAL A 61 0.61 -9.43 2.56
C VAL A 61 -0.04 -10.70 3.07
N GLU A 62 -1.36 -10.81 2.88
CA GLU A 62 -2.12 -12.04 3.17
C GLU A 62 -2.06 -12.97 1.95
N ILE A 63 -1.77 -14.25 2.17
CA ILE A 63 -1.80 -15.28 1.12
C ILE A 63 -3.21 -15.84 1.06
N LEU A 64 -3.82 -15.83 -0.13
CA LEU A 64 -5.19 -16.27 -0.37
C LEU A 64 -5.25 -17.61 -1.10
N GLU A 65 -4.30 -17.88 -2.00
CA GLU A 65 -4.32 -19.04 -2.89
C GLU A 65 -2.90 -19.33 -3.40
N ARG A 66 -2.61 -20.59 -3.73
CA ARG A 66 -1.36 -21.02 -4.36
C ARG A 66 -1.65 -21.82 -5.63
N LYS A 67 -0.86 -21.56 -6.70
CA LYS A 67 -0.94 -22.28 -7.96
C LYS A 67 0.46 -22.45 -8.56
N GLY A 68 1.06 -23.62 -8.35
CA GLY A 68 2.48 -23.84 -8.67
C GLY A 68 3.35 -22.88 -7.86
N TYR A 69 4.20 -22.14 -8.55
CA TYR A 69 5.05 -21.09 -7.94
C TYR A 69 4.38 -19.70 -7.89
N TRP A 70 3.09 -19.60 -8.23
CA TRP A 70 2.29 -18.39 -8.12
C TRP A 70 1.51 -18.37 -6.82
N VAL A 71 1.50 -17.20 -6.18
CA VAL A 71 0.80 -16.96 -4.93
C VAL A 71 -0.15 -15.77 -5.13
N LYS A 72 -1.42 -15.99 -4.84
CA LYS A 72 -2.41 -14.90 -4.84
C LYS A 72 -2.36 -14.21 -3.49
N ILE A 73 -2.14 -12.93 -3.51
CA ILE A 73 -1.97 -12.12 -2.30
C ILE A 73 -3.02 -11.00 -2.20
N ARG A 74 -3.22 -10.52 -0.97
CA ARG A 74 -3.93 -9.28 -0.68
C ARG A 74 -2.96 -8.29 -0.04
N THR A 75 -2.88 -7.08 -0.59
CA THR A 75 -2.06 -5.97 -0.07
C THR A 75 -2.81 -5.17 1.01
N PRO A 76 -2.12 -4.31 1.78
CA PRO A 76 -2.74 -3.41 2.77
C PRO A 76 -3.84 -2.51 2.21
N GLU A 77 -3.73 -2.09 0.96
CA GLU A 77 -4.69 -1.24 0.24
C GLU A 77 -5.77 -2.03 -0.51
N PRO A 78 -6.21 -3.11 0.02
CA PRO A 78 -6.91 -4.31 -0.42
C PRO A 78 -6.93 -4.57 -1.94
N TYR A 79 -5.75 -4.52 -2.57
CA TYR A 79 -5.58 -5.02 -3.92
C TYR A 79 -5.31 -6.54 -3.88
N VAL A 80 -5.90 -7.29 -4.81
CA VAL A 80 -5.74 -8.75 -4.91
C VAL A 80 -5.18 -9.12 -6.27
N GLY A 81 -4.12 -9.93 -6.28
CA GLY A 81 -3.52 -10.44 -7.52
C GLY A 81 -2.44 -11.47 -7.26
N TRP A 82 -1.76 -11.91 -8.30
CA TRP A 82 -0.80 -12.99 -8.30
C TRP A 82 0.64 -12.49 -8.36
N VAL A 83 1.49 -13.02 -7.50
CA VAL A 83 2.94 -12.78 -7.50
C VAL A 83 3.70 -14.09 -7.62
N ASN A 84 4.95 -14.03 -8.06
CA ASN A 84 5.86 -15.16 -7.96
C ASN A 84 6.31 -15.34 -6.50
N GLU A 85 6.27 -16.57 -5.98
CA GLU A 85 6.64 -16.88 -4.59
C GLU A 85 8.10 -16.52 -4.25
N MET A 86 9.00 -16.52 -5.22
CA MET A 86 10.42 -16.14 -5.04
C MET A 86 10.58 -14.67 -4.56
N GLY A 87 9.57 -13.84 -4.74
CA GLY A 87 9.53 -12.45 -4.26
C GLY A 87 8.91 -12.30 -2.86
N LEU A 88 8.66 -13.40 -2.16
CA LEU A 88 8.01 -13.42 -0.86
C LEU A 88 8.84 -14.16 0.19
N ALA A 89 8.89 -13.63 1.39
CA ALA A 89 9.33 -14.32 2.59
C ALA A 89 8.09 -14.77 3.37
N VAL A 90 7.66 -16.03 3.19
CA VAL A 90 6.53 -16.61 3.94
C VAL A 90 6.90 -16.69 5.42
N ARG A 91 5.98 -16.28 6.30
CA ARG A 91 6.22 -16.16 7.74
C ARG A 91 5.04 -16.68 8.55
N SER A 92 5.34 -17.29 9.70
CA SER A 92 4.31 -17.64 10.68
C SER A 92 3.66 -16.38 11.28
N PRO A 93 2.46 -16.48 11.87
CA PRO A 93 1.82 -15.36 12.56
C PRO A 93 2.73 -14.70 13.61
N GLU A 94 3.51 -15.48 14.34
CA GLU A 94 4.44 -14.99 15.37
C GLU A 94 5.63 -14.25 14.74
N GLU A 95 6.09 -14.68 13.58
CA GLU A 95 7.15 -13.99 12.83
C GLU A 95 6.64 -12.68 12.22
N ILE A 96 5.39 -12.64 11.74
CA ILE A 96 4.73 -11.39 11.30
C ILE A 96 4.60 -10.42 12.48
N ASP A 97 4.13 -10.87 13.63
CA ASP A 97 4.04 -10.06 14.86
C ASP A 97 5.41 -9.49 15.26
N ARG A 98 6.45 -10.31 15.15
CA ARG A 98 7.83 -9.90 15.40
C ARG A 98 8.30 -8.85 14.39
N TRP A 99 8.03 -9.05 13.09
CA TRP A 99 8.32 -8.07 12.05
C TRP A 99 7.65 -6.72 12.32
N LEU A 100 6.35 -6.71 12.63
CA LEU A 100 5.56 -5.51 12.89
C LEU A 100 6.00 -4.76 14.16
N SER A 101 6.59 -5.47 15.13
CA SER A 101 7.08 -4.91 16.41
C SER A 101 8.55 -4.49 16.36
N SER A 102 9.34 -5.05 15.44
CA SER A 102 10.80 -4.84 15.37
C SER A 102 11.16 -3.43 14.91
N PRO A 103 12.32 -2.92 15.34
CA PRO A 103 12.89 -1.68 14.80
C PRO A 103 13.20 -1.82 13.31
N ARG A 104 12.69 -0.88 12.50
CA ARG A 104 12.81 -0.90 11.03
C ARG A 104 13.25 0.45 10.50
N TYR A 105 13.83 0.43 9.32
CA TYR A 105 14.05 1.59 8.48
C TYR A 105 13.06 1.64 7.33
N ILE A 106 12.76 2.86 6.85
CA ILE A 106 12.11 3.10 5.55
C ILE A 106 13.11 3.78 4.62
N CYS A 107 13.17 3.32 3.37
CA CYS A 107 13.95 3.95 2.33
C CYS A 107 13.29 5.26 1.87
N THR A 108 14.06 6.34 1.84
CA THR A 108 13.61 7.68 1.38
C THR A 108 14.26 8.12 0.07
N ALA A 109 15.22 7.36 -0.43
CA ALA A 109 15.80 7.56 -1.76
C ALA A 109 14.86 7.06 -2.84
N LEU A 110 14.83 7.72 -4.00
CA LEU A 110 14.04 7.26 -5.15
C LEU A 110 14.54 5.89 -5.65
N LEU A 111 15.86 5.69 -5.66
CA LEU A 111 16.52 4.44 -6.01
C LEU A 111 17.87 4.37 -5.28
N THR A 112 18.13 3.27 -4.59
CA THR A 112 19.41 2.97 -3.95
C THR A 112 19.68 1.46 -3.93
N ARG A 113 20.66 1.02 -3.12
CA ARG A 113 21.10 -0.39 -3.07
C ARG A 113 21.41 -0.83 -1.65
N ILE A 114 21.25 -2.12 -1.41
CA ILE A 114 21.81 -2.82 -0.25
C ILE A 114 23.16 -3.39 -0.68
N TYR A 115 24.24 -2.84 -0.16
CA TYR A 115 25.60 -3.26 -0.44
C TYR A 115 26.03 -4.39 0.49
N GLU A 116 26.90 -5.30 0.04
CA GLU A 116 27.46 -6.35 0.89
C GLU A 116 28.39 -5.78 1.97
N GLU A 117 29.16 -4.74 1.62
CA GLU A 117 30.07 -4.03 2.50
C GLU A 117 29.68 -2.53 2.59
N PRO A 118 30.09 -1.80 3.65
CA PRO A 118 29.79 -0.37 3.81
C PRO A 118 30.63 0.50 2.85
N SER A 119 30.38 0.30 1.56
CA SER A 119 31.05 0.99 0.45
C SER A 119 30.18 0.97 -0.80
N VAL A 120 30.07 2.09 -1.51
CA VAL A 120 29.36 2.17 -2.82
C VAL A 120 30.05 1.40 -3.95
N SER A 121 31.32 1.01 -3.77
CA SER A 121 32.08 0.18 -4.72
C SER A 121 31.96 -1.32 -4.45
N SER A 122 31.27 -1.71 -3.36
CA SER A 122 31.00 -3.12 -3.06
C SER A 122 29.97 -3.70 -4.02
N ALA A 123 29.95 -5.03 -4.15
CA ALA A 123 28.81 -5.74 -4.71
C ALA A 123 27.54 -5.42 -3.92
N PHE A 124 26.39 -5.59 -4.52
CA PHE A 124 25.11 -5.30 -3.88
C PHE A 124 24.18 -6.54 -3.90
N ILE A 125 23.37 -6.64 -2.85
CA ILE A 125 22.45 -7.76 -2.60
C ILE A 125 21.12 -7.53 -3.33
N SER A 126 20.63 -6.28 -3.30
CA SER A 126 19.36 -5.86 -3.90
C SER A 126 19.38 -4.36 -4.16
N ASP A 127 18.53 -3.90 -5.06
CA ASP A 127 18.14 -2.50 -5.12
C ASP A 127 17.04 -2.19 -4.09
N LEU A 128 16.82 -0.91 -3.86
CA LEU A 128 15.74 -0.36 -3.02
C LEU A 128 15.09 0.82 -3.72
N VAL A 129 13.81 0.99 -3.48
CA VAL A 129 13.02 2.13 -3.94
C VAL A 129 12.41 2.89 -2.75
N LEU A 130 11.92 4.09 -3.01
CA LEU A 130 11.21 4.92 -2.03
C LEU A 130 10.04 4.13 -1.42
N GLY A 131 10.06 3.99 -0.10
CA GLY A 131 9.02 3.28 0.65
C GLY A 131 9.37 1.84 1.06
N ASP A 132 10.49 1.27 0.58
CA ASP A 132 10.96 -0.04 1.03
C ASP A 132 11.29 -0.04 2.52
N ILE A 133 10.94 -1.12 3.21
CA ILE A 133 11.10 -1.26 4.66
C ILE A 133 12.03 -2.43 4.98
N LEU A 134 13.00 -2.19 5.86
CA LEU A 134 14.04 -3.15 6.25
C LEU A 134 14.16 -3.23 7.77
N LEU A 135 14.57 -4.38 8.28
CA LEU A 135 14.93 -4.50 9.70
C LEU A 135 16.24 -3.75 9.98
N LYS A 136 16.33 -3.16 11.16
CA LYS A 136 17.59 -2.63 11.69
C LYS A 136 18.44 -3.79 12.21
N VAL A 137 19.69 -3.85 11.81
CA VAL A 137 20.69 -4.67 12.51
C VAL A 137 21.20 -3.89 13.72
N LEU A 138 21.04 -4.47 14.91
CA LEU A 138 21.41 -3.83 16.16
C LEU A 138 22.71 -4.42 16.73
N LYS A 139 23.48 -3.61 17.42
CA LYS A 139 24.60 -4.04 18.28
C LYS A 139 24.05 -4.68 19.56
N ALA A 140 24.92 -5.31 20.33
CA ALA A 140 24.56 -5.93 21.62
C ALA A 140 23.97 -4.92 22.63
N ASN A 141 24.29 -3.64 22.53
CA ASN A 141 23.74 -2.58 23.39
C ASN A 141 22.39 -2.02 22.88
N GLY A 142 21.80 -2.62 21.82
CA GLY A 142 20.53 -2.20 21.25
C GLY A 142 20.62 -1.02 20.25
N GLU A 143 21.80 -0.41 20.07
CA GLU A 143 21.97 0.66 19.08
C GLU A 143 22.05 0.13 17.64
N PRO A 144 21.60 0.90 16.64
CA PRO A 144 21.81 0.55 15.24
C PRO A 144 23.29 0.35 14.90
N LEU A 145 23.60 -0.71 14.17
CA LEU A 145 24.94 -0.94 13.65
C LEU A 145 25.19 0.01 12.47
N ALA A 146 26.13 0.94 12.67
CA ALA A 146 26.54 1.89 11.64
C ALA A 146 28.05 1.77 11.41
N LYS A 147 28.49 1.90 10.14
CA LYS A 147 29.92 1.84 9.76
C LYS A 147 30.15 2.73 8.52
N LYS A 148 31.14 3.61 8.57
CA LYS A 148 31.59 4.45 7.43
C LYS A 148 30.44 5.20 6.71
N GLY A 149 29.44 5.73 7.44
CA GLY A 149 28.29 6.44 6.85
C GLY A 149 27.17 5.54 6.31
N PHE A 150 27.24 4.23 6.57
CA PHE A 150 26.22 3.25 6.22
C PHE A 150 25.53 2.69 7.48
N LEU A 151 24.29 2.27 7.33
CA LEU A 151 23.51 1.53 8.33
C LEU A 151 23.40 0.08 7.90
N ALA A 152 23.62 -0.83 8.86
CA ALA A 152 23.41 -2.25 8.61
C ALA A 152 21.91 -2.57 8.66
N VAL A 153 21.45 -3.30 7.67
CA VAL A 153 20.04 -3.68 7.45
C VAL A 153 19.91 -5.17 7.20
N GLU A 154 18.68 -5.67 7.41
CA GLU A 154 18.32 -7.04 7.08
C GLU A 154 17.03 -7.05 6.27
N THR A 155 17.02 -7.79 5.14
CA THR A 155 15.85 -7.95 4.27
C THR A 155 14.83 -8.90 4.90
N PRO A 156 13.57 -8.96 4.39
CA PRO A 156 12.58 -9.92 4.85
C PRO A 156 13.02 -11.39 4.78
N SER A 157 13.87 -11.76 3.82
CA SER A 157 14.44 -13.11 3.70
C SER A 157 15.67 -13.36 4.60
N GLY A 158 16.11 -12.36 5.39
CA GLY A 158 17.23 -12.50 6.32
C GLY A 158 18.61 -12.18 5.75
N LYS A 159 18.71 -11.68 4.51
CA LYS A 159 19.98 -11.22 3.93
C LYS A 159 20.41 -9.93 4.60
N LYS A 160 21.68 -9.85 5.01
CA LYS A 160 22.24 -8.67 5.70
C LYS A 160 23.15 -7.90 4.77
N GLY A 161 23.09 -6.57 4.84
CA GLY A 161 23.93 -5.67 4.08
C GLY A 161 23.89 -4.25 4.62
N PHE A 162 24.32 -3.30 3.83
CA PHE A 162 24.52 -1.91 4.21
C PHE A 162 23.84 -0.96 3.22
N VAL A 163 23.16 0.06 3.75
CA VAL A 163 22.56 1.15 2.98
C VAL A 163 23.11 2.47 3.49
N ARG A 164 23.29 3.47 2.65
CA ARG A 164 23.74 4.79 3.05
C ARG A 164 22.81 5.38 4.11
N LYS A 165 23.38 5.98 5.15
CA LYS A 165 22.63 6.50 6.30
C LYS A 165 21.65 7.62 5.90
N ASP A 166 22.02 8.45 4.95
CA ASP A 166 21.22 9.58 4.45
C ASP A 166 20.01 9.15 3.56
N GLU A 167 19.92 7.88 3.20
CA GLU A 167 18.86 7.30 2.37
C GLU A 167 17.80 6.53 3.19
N LEU A 168 17.97 6.45 4.50
CA LEU A 168 17.10 5.74 5.43
C LEU A 168 16.61 6.63 6.56
N LEU A 169 15.36 6.45 6.96
CA LEU A 169 14.82 7.00 8.21
C LEU A 169 14.34 5.87 9.13
N ASP A 170 14.33 6.12 10.45
CA ASP A 170 13.60 5.25 11.37
C ASP A 170 12.14 5.19 10.98
N PHE A 171 11.61 3.99 10.73
CA PHE A 171 10.27 3.84 10.16
C PHE A 171 9.17 4.31 11.11
N ARG A 172 9.31 4.05 12.42
CA ARG A 172 8.33 4.50 13.42
C ARG A 172 8.37 6.01 13.59
N ALA A 173 9.56 6.58 13.75
CA ALA A 173 9.72 8.03 13.90
C ALA A 173 9.23 8.79 12.66
N TRP A 174 9.51 8.24 11.45
CA TRP A 174 8.98 8.79 10.20
C TRP A 174 7.44 8.75 10.17
N ALA A 175 6.83 7.61 10.51
CA ALA A 175 5.37 7.46 10.49
C ALA A 175 4.68 8.38 11.53
N ASP A 176 5.27 8.51 12.72
CA ASP A 176 4.79 9.42 13.77
C ASP A 176 4.90 10.89 13.33
N GLU A 177 6.02 11.27 12.67
CA GLU A 177 6.22 12.64 12.16
C GLU A 177 5.24 12.96 11.02
N ARG A 178 5.02 12.02 10.06
CA ARG A 178 4.06 12.23 8.97
C ARG A 178 2.64 12.43 9.49
N LEU A 179 2.21 11.60 10.44
CA LEU A 179 0.89 11.72 11.06
C LEU A 179 0.75 13.07 11.79
N ARG A 180 1.73 13.43 12.63
CA ARG A 180 1.74 14.69 13.37
C ARG A 180 1.71 15.90 12.44
N THR A 181 2.55 15.95 11.41
CA THR A 181 2.59 17.06 10.45
C THR A 181 1.25 17.21 9.74
N GLN A 182 0.62 16.11 9.34
CA GLN A 182 -0.69 16.13 8.69
C GLN A 182 -1.79 16.70 9.61
N GLU A 183 -1.73 16.41 10.92
CA GLU A 183 -2.72 16.86 11.89
C GLU A 183 -2.47 18.32 12.36
N SER A 184 -1.20 18.72 12.57
CA SER A 184 -0.85 20.00 13.19
C SER A 184 -0.42 21.09 12.21
N ASP A 185 0.08 20.74 11.03
CA ASP A 185 0.56 21.69 9.99
C ASP A 185 0.18 21.19 8.58
N PRO A 186 -1.10 21.25 8.22
CA PRO A 186 -1.57 20.77 6.91
C PRO A 186 -0.90 21.45 5.71
N GLU A 187 -0.51 22.73 5.83
CA GLU A 187 0.13 23.47 4.72
C GLU A 187 1.56 22.98 4.47
N ARG A 188 2.33 22.74 5.53
CA ARG A 188 3.63 22.06 5.42
C ARG A 188 3.47 20.67 4.82
N PHE A 189 2.46 19.91 5.28
CA PHE A 189 2.18 18.58 4.76
C PHE A 189 1.86 18.61 3.25
N ARG A 190 1.03 19.57 2.79
CA ARG A 190 0.73 19.79 1.37
C ARG A 190 2.00 20.12 0.58
N SER A 191 2.88 20.94 1.15
CA SER A 191 4.16 21.30 0.53
C SER A 191 5.08 20.10 0.39
N ASP A 192 5.12 19.21 1.39
CA ASP A 192 5.86 17.95 1.35
C ASP A 192 5.32 16.98 0.30
N LEU A 193 3.99 16.85 0.16
CA LEU A 193 3.35 16.07 -0.91
C LEU A 193 3.80 16.56 -2.29
N ILE A 194 3.75 17.87 -2.53
CA ILE A 194 4.14 18.45 -3.82
C ILE A 194 5.62 18.24 -4.11
N ARG A 195 6.48 18.39 -3.10
CA ARG A 195 7.92 18.10 -3.24
C ARG A 195 8.16 16.63 -3.61
N THR A 196 7.48 15.71 -2.95
CA THR A 196 7.54 14.28 -3.28
C THR A 196 7.06 14.03 -4.70
N ALA A 197 5.91 14.59 -5.10
CA ALA A 197 5.37 14.44 -6.45
C ALA A 197 6.33 14.97 -7.52
N ALA A 198 6.97 16.11 -7.29
CA ALA A 198 7.94 16.72 -8.21
C ALA A 198 9.16 15.82 -8.47
N CYS A 199 9.57 14.99 -7.49
CA CYS A 199 10.66 14.04 -7.68
C CYS A 199 10.37 12.95 -8.74
N PHE A 200 9.11 12.73 -9.07
CA PHE A 200 8.70 11.78 -10.12
C PHE A 200 8.69 12.38 -11.53
N ASN A 201 8.88 13.71 -11.69
CA ASN A 201 8.83 14.33 -13.00
C ASN A 201 9.79 13.66 -14.00
N GLY A 202 9.28 13.22 -15.15
CA GLY A 202 10.04 12.47 -16.15
C GLY A 202 10.06 10.95 -15.98
N VAL A 203 9.54 10.40 -14.87
CA VAL A 203 9.44 8.93 -14.68
C VAL A 203 8.49 8.35 -15.75
N PRO A 204 8.90 7.30 -16.49
CA PRO A 204 8.05 6.68 -17.51
C PRO A 204 6.76 6.10 -16.95
N TYR A 205 5.69 6.20 -17.76
CA TYR A 205 4.43 5.52 -17.47
C TYR A 205 4.58 4.01 -17.66
N MET A 206 4.06 3.26 -16.69
CA MET A 206 3.87 1.81 -16.84
C MET A 206 2.52 1.44 -16.21
N TRP A 207 1.67 0.80 -16.97
CA TRP A 207 0.42 0.25 -16.46
C TRP A 207 0.70 -0.69 -15.27
N GLY A 208 -0.01 -0.53 -14.17
CA GLY A 208 0.25 -1.31 -12.96
C GLY A 208 1.43 -0.80 -12.11
N GLY A 209 2.17 0.21 -12.56
CA GLY A 209 3.32 0.75 -11.84
C GLY A 209 2.93 1.54 -10.60
N THR A 210 3.59 1.26 -9.45
CA THR A 210 3.40 1.93 -8.15
C THR A 210 4.72 2.06 -7.39
N SER A 211 5.83 2.22 -8.09
CA SER A 211 7.16 2.42 -7.51
C SER A 211 7.91 3.53 -8.22
N THR A 212 9.01 4.00 -7.66
CA THR A 212 9.87 5.01 -8.31
C THR A 212 10.53 4.52 -9.61
N LYS A 213 10.45 3.22 -9.91
CA LYS A 213 10.89 2.68 -11.19
C LYS A 213 9.95 3.09 -12.33
N ASN A 214 8.65 2.98 -12.07
CA ASN A 214 7.57 3.31 -13.01
C ASN A 214 6.27 3.55 -12.25
N VAL A 215 5.40 4.40 -12.78
CA VAL A 215 4.07 4.66 -12.22
C VAL A 215 3.03 4.79 -13.31
N ASP A 216 1.80 4.31 -13.06
CA ASP A 216 0.62 4.79 -13.78
C ASP A 216 0.01 6.01 -13.06
N CYS A 217 -1.14 6.50 -13.53
CA CYS A 217 -1.74 7.71 -12.98
C CYS A 217 -2.13 7.57 -11.49
N SER A 218 -2.81 6.50 -11.12
CA SER A 218 -3.21 6.22 -9.73
C SER A 218 -2.06 5.66 -8.89
N GLY A 219 -1.09 5.01 -9.51
CA GLY A 219 0.15 4.59 -8.88
C GLY A 219 1.01 5.77 -8.46
N LEU A 220 1.08 6.84 -9.27
CA LEU A 220 1.75 8.08 -8.89
C LEU A 220 1.12 8.67 -7.61
N SER A 221 -0.21 8.89 -7.61
CA SER A 221 -0.89 9.43 -6.43
C SER A 221 -0.69 8.54 -5.22
N ARG A 222 -0.90 7.21 -5.34
CA ARG A 222 -0.68 6.25 -4.26
C ARG A 222 0.75 6.33 -3.70
N THR A 223 1.78 6.31 -4.56
CA THR A 223 3.18 6.32 -4.13
C THR A 223 3.56 7.64 -3.45
N VAL A 224 3.10 8.78 -3.98
CA VAL A 224 3.32 10.10 -3.38
C VAL A 224 2.67 10.18 -2.00
N PHE A 225 1.45 9.72 -1.85
CA PHE A 225 0.76 9.72 -0.56
C PHE A 225 1.37 8.72 0.42
N PHE A 226 1.77 7.52 -0.03
CA PHE A 226 2.48 6.55 0.80
C PHE A 226 3.79 7.10 1.34
N ALA A 227 4.60 7.74 0.51
CA ALA A 227 5.85 8.39 0.92
C ALA A 227 5.65 9.54 1.94
N ASN A 228 4.40 9.99 2.10
CA ASN A 228 3.99 10.97 3.11
C ASN A 228 3.10 10.34 4.21
N GLY A 229 3.11 9.02 4.36
CA GLY A 229 2.48 8.32 5.46
C GLY A 229 0.98 8.05 5.32
N ILE A 230 0.42 8.13 4.11
CA ILE A 230 -1.00 7.92 3.83
C ILE A 230 -1.19 6.76 2.85
N LEU A 231 -2.10 5.83 3.17
CA LEU A 231 -2.51 4.73 2.30
C LEU A 231 -3.73 5.14 1.48
N LEU A 232 -3.58 5.11 0.15
CA LEU A 232 -4.68 5.27 -0.80
C LEU A 232 -4.99 3.94 -1.50
N PRO A 233 -6.24 3.71 -1.92
CA PRO A 233 -6.58 2.57 -2.77
C PRO A 233 -5.79 2.57 -4.08
N ARG A 234 -5.66 1.39 -4.71
CA ARG A 234 -4.82 1.21 -5.89
C ARG A 234 -5.31 1.97 -7.11
N ASN A 235 -6.59 1.88 -7.45
CA ASN A 235 -7.12 2.34 -8.73
C ASN A 235 -7.76 3.73 -8.64
N ALA A 236 -7.67 4.52 -9.72
CA ALA A 236 -8.35 5.81 -9.82
C ALA A 236 -9.87 5.69 -9.56
N SER A 237 -10.49 4.59 -10.02
CA SER A 237 -11.91 4.28 -9.78
C SER A 237 -12.25 4.01 -8.31
N GLN A 238 -11.27 3.69 -7.48
CA GLN A 238 -11.42 3.56 -6.03
C GLN A 238 -11.07 4.88 -5.32
N GLN A 239 -9.97 5.53 -5.73
CA GLN A 239 -9.50 6.79 -5.15
C GLN A 239 -10.56 7.91 -5.28
N ILE A 240 -11.38 7.93 -6.36
CA ILE A 240 -12.46 8.91 -6.53
C ILE A 240 -13.53 8.83 -5.43
N HIS A 241 -13.57 7.77 -4.64
CA HIS A 241 -14.52 7.58 -3.53
C HIS A 241 -13.87 7.82 -2.15
N THR A 242 -12.62 8.32 -2.10
CA THR A 242 -11.91 8.61 -0.84
C THR A 242 -11.94 10.09 -0.49
N GLY A 243 -11.77 10.40 0.80
CA GLY A 243 -11.70 11.78 1.28
C GLY A 243 -12.97 12.58 1.10
N GLU A 244 -12.83 13.90 1.05
CA GLU A 244 -13.91 14.86 0.89
C GLU A 244 -14.16 15.14 -0.60
N ASP A 245 -15.44 15.14 -1.00
CA ASP A 245 -15.83 15.45 -2.37
C ASP A 245 -15.70 16.94 -2.68
N ILE A 246 -15.09 17.30 -3.78
CA ILE A 246 -14.95 18.66 -4.27
C ILE A 246 -15.59 18.76 -5.65
N THR A 247 -16.70 19.48 -5.73
CA THR A 247 -17.30 19.85 -7.01
C THR A 247 -16.39 20.87 -7.69
N ILE A 248 -15.93 20.57 -8.91
CA ILE A 248 -15.19 21.49 -9.75
C ILE A 248 -16.22 22.16 -10.68
N PRO A 249 -16.48 23.48 -10.54
CA PRO A 249 -17.43 24.18 -11.41
C PRO A 249 -16.95 24.13 -12.86
N CYS A 250 -17.88 23.94 -13.80
CA CYS A 250 -17.59 23.92 -15.23
C CYS A 250 -18.60 24.80 -15.97
N GLU A 251 -18.12 25.75 -16.79
CA GLU A 251 -18.90 26.52 -17.74
C GLU A 251 -18.50 26.10 -19.16
N GLY A 252 -19.35 25.29 -19.82
CA GLY A 252 -19.01 24.63 -21.09
C GLY A 252 -17.82 23.70 -20.94
N GLU A 253 -16.74 23.97 -21.65
CA GLU A 253 -15.48 23.20 -21.58
C GLU A 253 -14.48 23.75 -20.57
N LEU A 254 -14.77 24.88 -19.93
CA LEU A 254 -13.89 25.53 -18.96
C LEU A 254 -14.22 25.05 -17.55
N ALA A 255 -13.21 24.50 -16.85
CA ALA A 255 -13.31 24.06 -15.47
C ALA A 255 -12.58 25.04 -14.55
N ASP A 256 -13.24 25.42 -13.45
CA ASP A 256 -12.65 26.29 -12.43
C ASP A 256 -11.90 25.46 -11.38
N TYR A 257 -10.60 25.39 -11.50
CA TYR A 257 -9.71 24.68 -10.57
C TYR A 257 -9.31 25.52 -9.34
N SER A 258 -9.80 26.75 -9.19
CA SER A 258 -9.49 27.62 -8.05
C SER A 258 -10.01 27.07 -6.71
N VAL A 259 -11.03 26.21 -6.75
CA VAL A 259 -11.60 25.51 -5.58
C VAL A 259 -10.65 24.47 -4.97
N LEU A 260 -9.61 24.06 -5.71
CA LEU A 260 -8.66 23.04 -5.31
C LEU A 260 -7.48 23.61 -4.52
N GLN A 261 -7.05 22.84 -3.55
CA GLN A 261 -5.83 23.07 -2.77
C GLN A 261 -4.69 22.14 -3.25
N LYS A 262 -3.44 22.52 -2.98
CA LYS A 262 -2.28 21.66 -3.21
C LYS A 262 -2.49 20.30 -2.55
N GLY A 263 -2.22 19.21 -3.26
CA GLY A 263 -2.42 17.84 -2.79
C GLY A 263 -3.84 17.30 -2.97
N ASP A 264 -4.81 18.09 -3.43
CA ASP A 264 -6.11 17.55 -3.82
C ASP A 264 -5.95 16.70 -5.08
N LEU A 265 -6.71 15.61 -5.19
CA LEU A 265 -6.74 14.75 -6.38
C LEU A 265 -7.80 15.26 -7.36
N ILE A 266 -7.48 15.20 -8.65
CA ILE A 266 -8.39 15.57 -9.74
C ILE A 266 -8.66 14.31 -10.54
N PHE A 267 -9.93 14.01 -10.82
CA PHE A 267 -10.33 12.82 -11.56
C PHE A 267 -10.97 13.17 -12.88
N TRP A 268 -10.57 12.42 -13.91
CA TRP A 268 -11.16 12.48 -15.26
C TRP A 268 -11.63 11.08 -15.67
N GLY A 269 -12.63 11.05 -16.54
CA GLY A 269 -13.17 9.79 -17.01
C GLY A 269 -14.51 9.96 -17.72
N ARG A 270 -15.36 8.93 -17.61
CA ARG A 270 -16.71 8.95 -18.17
C ARG A 270 -17.70 9.41 -17.12
N LYS A 271 -18.49 10.44 -17.44
CA LYS A 271 -19.66 10.85 -16.64
C LYS A 271 -20.70 9.73 -16.62
N ALA A 272 -21.54 9.72 -15.58
CA ALA A 272 -22.71 8.85 -15.54
C ALA A 272 -23.66 9.14 -16.71
N THR A 273 -24.26 8.09 -17.25
CA THR A 273 -25.36 8.14 -18.23
C THR A 273 -26.50 7.28 -17.69
N GLU A 274 -27.65 7.26 -18.36
CA GLU A 274 -28.78 6.39 -17.95
C GLU A 274 -28.37 4.92 -17.85
N ASP A 275 -27.50 4.43 -18.75
CA ASP A 275 -27.11 3.02 -18.82
C ASP A 275 -25.78 2.68 -18.12
N LYS A 276 -24.97 3.68 -17.76
CA LYS A 276 -23.60 3.42 -17.25
C LYS A 276 -23.25 4.36 -16.10
N PRO A 277 -22.76 3.82 -14.96
CA PRO A 277 -22.30 4.65 -13.85
C PRO A 277 -21.05 5.47 -14.24
N GLU A 278 -20.80 6.54 -13.49
CA GLU A 278 -19.55 7.30 -13.58
C GLU A 278 -18.35 6.37 -13.41
N LYS A 279 -17.29 6.60 -14.19
CA LYS A 279 -16.04 5.84 -14.10
C LYS A 279 -14.84 6.75 -14.23
N ALA A 280 -14.07 6.93 -13.15
CA ALA A 280 -12.76 7.55 -13.22
C ALA A 280 -11.77 6.63 -13.94
N THR A 281 -11.07 7.16 -14.93
CA THR A 281 -10.05 6.46 -15.72
C THR A 281 -8.69 7.13 -15.63
N HIS A 282 -8.61 8.30 -15.01
CA HIS A 282 -7.39 9.06 -14.83
C HIS A 282 -7.44 9.92 -13.57
N VAL A 283 -6.27 10.13 -12.97
CA VAL A 283 -6.11 10.97 -11.79
C VAL A 283 -4.81 11.77 -11.88
N GLY A 284 -4.84 12.98 -11.33
CA GLY A 284 -3.67 13.85 -11.13
C GLY A 284 -3.71 14.48 -9.75
N ILE A 285 -2.58 15.03 -9.31
CA ILE A 285 -2.39 15.72 -8.04
C ILE A 285 -2.33 17.22 -8.32
N CYS A 286 -3.22 18.01 -7.73
CA CYS A 286 -3.17 19.48 -7.80
C CYS A 286 -1.90 20.00 -7.13
N ILE A 287 -1.12 20.80 -7.82
CA ILE A 287 0.10 21.43 -7.29
C ILE A 287 -0.04 22.92 -7.03
N GLY A 288 -1.26 23.44 -7.21
CA GLY A 288 -1.59 24.87 -7.06
C GLY A 288 -1.35 25.69 -8.34
N GLY A 289 -1.89 26.91 -8.37
CA GLY A 289 -1.76 27.84 -9.51
C GLY A 289 -2.36 27.31 -10.80
N GLY A 290 -3.48 26.58 -10.73
CA GLY A 290 -4.13 25.97 -11.90
C GLY A 290 -3.35 24.82 -12.54
N ARG A 291 -2.34 24.26 -11.86
CA ARG A 291 -1.49 23.19 -12.38
C ARG A 291 -1.66 21.89 -11.62
N PHE A 292 -1.42 20.79 -12.30
CA PHE A 292 -1.43 19.46 -11.71
C PHE A 292 -0.31 18.59 -12.28
N ILE A 293 0.15 17.61 -11.48
CA ILE A 293 1.11 16.60 -11.89
C ILE A 293 0.40 15.26 -12.04
N HIS A 294 0.67 14.53 -13.10
CA HIS A 294 0.07 13.25 -13.40
C HIS A 294 1.01 12.37 -14.23
N SER A 295 0.75 11.05 -14.28
CA SER A 295 1.46 10.11 -15.15
C SER A 295 0.61 9.81 -16.40
N SER A 296 1.14 10.18 -17.58
CA SER A 296 0.55 9.94 -18.89
C SER A 296 1.69 9.93 -19.93
N GLN A 297 2.09 8.77 -20.45
CA GLN A 297 3.34 8.47 -21.13
C GLN A 297 4.57 8.59 -20.21
N LEU A 298 4.69 9.70 -19.50
CA LEU A 298 5.63 9.96 -18.41
C LEU A 298 4.95 10.85 -17.36
N VAL A 299 5.55 10.97 -16.20
CA VAL A 299 5.10 11.92 -15.19
C VAL A 299 5.46 13.34 -15.65
N ARG A 300 4.47 14.22 -15.68
CA ARG A 300 4.61 15.61 -16.12
C ARG A 300 3.62 16.55 -15.46
N ILE A 301 3.92 17.83 -15.52
CA ILE A 301 3.03 18.91 -15.06
C ILE A 301 2.28 19.46 -16.26
N ASN A 302 0.97 19.60 -16.12
CA ASN A 302 0.10 20.29 -17.07
C ASN A 302 -0.59 21.47 -16.41
N ASP A 303 -0.90 22.47 -17.25
CA ASP A 303 -1.81 23.54 -16.88
C ASP A 303 -3.25 23.09 -17.11
N ALA A 304 -4.09 23.29 -16.13
CA ALA A 304 -5.50 22.88 -16.19
C ALA A 304 -6.29 23.66 -17.25
N SER A 305 -5.91 24.92 -17.53
CA SER A 305 -6.56 25.78 -18.54
C SER A 305 -6.35 25.28 -19.98
N THR A 306 -5.28 24.50 -20.20
CA THR A 306 -4.94 23.94 -21.53
C THR A 306 -5.24 22.44 -21.65
N TYR A 307 -5.74 21.83 -20.59
CA TYR A 307 -6.02 20.39 -20.57
C TYR A 307 -7.43 20.09 -21.08
N SER A 308 -7.51 19.42 -22.22
CA SER A 308 -8.74 19.24 -23.00
C SER A 308 -9.80 18.30 -22.36
N ARG A 309 -9.52 17.72 -21.19
CA ARG A 309 -10.48 16.83 -20.52
C ARG A 309 -11.23 17.56 -19.41
N ILE A 310 -12.55 17.50 -19.44
CA ILE A 310 -13.42 18.00 -18.37
C ILE A 310 -13.28 17.07 -17.15
N PRO A 311 -12.99 17.60 -15.95
CA PRO A 311 -12.89 16.77 -14.74
C PRO A 311 -14.27 16.22 -14.33
N LEU A 312 -14.26 15.08 -13.68
CA LEU A 312 -15.44 14.53 -13.00
C LEU A 312 -15.65 15.24 -11.67
N ARG A 313 -14.60 15.28 -10.83
CA ARG A 313 -14.55 15.94 -9.52
C ARG A 313 -13.14 16.00 -8.97
N GLY A 314 -12.96 16.73 -7.88
CA GLY A 314 -11.80 16.66 -7.01
C GLY A 314 -12.06 15.82 -5.76
N ARG A 315 -10.98 15.42 -5.09
CA ARG A 315 -11.00 14.78 -3.76
C ARG A 315 -9.95 15.40 -2.87
N ARG A 316 -10.37 15.85 -1.68
CA ARG A 316 -9.47 16.34 -0.64
C ARG A 316 -9.10 15.23 0.30
N ILE A 317 -7.81 14.93 0.37
CA ILE A 317 -7.25 13.86 1.18
C ILE A 317 -6.72 14.39 2.49
N VAL A 318 -5.99 15.52 2.42
CA VAL A 318 -5.40 16.17 3.61
C VAL A 318 -6.50 16.66 4.53
N GLY A 319 -6.42 16.28 5.81
CA GLY A 319 -7.46 16.55 6.80
C GLY A 319 -8.59 15.52 6.86
N GLN A 320 -8.57 14.47 6.02
CA GLN A 320 -9.58 13.40 6.02
C GLN A 320 -9.01 12.03 6.44
N VAL A 321 -7.70 11.94 6.67
CA VAL A 321 -7.01 10.70 7.04
C VAL A 321 -7.51 10.19 8.38
N ASP A 322 -7.72 8.87 8.49
CA ASP A 322 -8.24 8.17 9.66
C ASP A 322 -9.65 8.58 10.12
N LYS A 323 -10.36 9.41 9.35
CA LYS A 323 -11.77 9.73 9.63
C LYS A 323 -12.67 8.58 9.17
N LYS A 324 -13.70 8.30 9.99
CA LYS A 324 -14.70 7.27 9.67
C LYS A 324 -15.33 7.53 8.29
N GLY A 325 -15.30 6.55 7.42
CA GLY A 325 -15.90 6.60 6.08
C GLY A 325 -15.06 7.34 5.03
N SER A 326 -13.90 7.89 5.36
CA SER A 326 -13.03 8.56 4.39
C SER A 326 -12.37 7.61 3.38
N GLY A 327 -12.25 6.32 3.72
CA GLY A 327 -11.52 5.33 2.92
C GLY A 327 -9.99 5.53 2.92
N ILE A 328 -9.47 6.31 3.86
CA ILE A 328 -8.05 6.69 3.95
C ILE A 328 -7.55 6.39 5.36
N ILE A 329 -6.42 5.69 5.44
CA ILE A 329 -5.76 5.37 6.70
C ILE A 329 -4.29 5.83 6.67
N SER A 330 -3.79 6.32 7.81
CA SER A 330 -2.37 6.59 7.96
C SER A 330 -1.55 5.29 8.05
N VAL A 331 -0.34 5.28 7.50
CA VAL A 331 0.60 4.18 7.66
C VAL A 331 0.81 3.87 9.14
N ARG A 332 0.87 4.93 9.99
CA ARG A 332 1.11 4.79 11.43
C ARG A 332 0.02 3.99 12.16
N ARG A 333 -1.23 4.14 11.76
CA ARG A 333 -2.39 3.46 12.37
C ARG A 333 -2.78 2.17 11.64
N SER A 334 -2.10 1.81 10.57
CA SER A 334 -2.39 0.60 9.82
C SER A 334 -1.82 -0.65 10.53
N PRO A 335 -2.65 -1.68 10.79
CA PRO A 335 -2.18 -2.94 11.38
C PRO A 335 -1.25 -3.74 10.45
N TRP A 336 -1.19 -3.40 9.18
CA TRP A 336 -0.29 -4.01 8.21
C TRP A 336 1.16 -3.54 8.34
N TYR A 337 1.39 -2.40 9.00
CA TYR A 337 2.71 -1.80 9.16
C TYR A 337 3.17 -1.73 10.61
N PHE A 338 2.24 -1.68 11.55
CA PHE A 338 2.57 -1.62 12.98
C PHE A 338 1.63 -2.52 13.79
N LYS A 339 2.18 -3.25 14.76
CA LYS A 339 1.37 -3.94 15.76
C LYS A 339 0.62 -2.88 16.58
N GLN A 340 -0.69 -3.04 16.66
CA GLN A 340 -1.58 -2.18 17.43
C GLN A 340 -1.56 -2.55 18.92
#